data_7c8eb8ac62debdd52bbb7db3c1362d7d
#
_entry.id   7c8eb8ac62debdd52bbb7db3c1362d7d
#
_cell.length_a   1.000
_cell.length_b   1.000
_cell.length_c   1.000
_cell.angle_alpha   90.00
_cell.angle_beta   90.00
_cell.angle_gamma   90.00
#
_symmetry.space_group_name_H-M   'P 1'
#
loop_
_entity.id
_entity.type
_entity.pdbx_description
1 polymer ?
#
loop_
_entity_poly.entity_id
_entity_poly.type
_entity_poly.pdbx_seq_one_letter_code
_entity_poly.pdbx_strand_id
1 'polypeptide(L)'
;MFLFYVNPILIAAAVIPAIVLLRFVYKEDRLDKESPGLLLSLVIFGILSTFAAIVTEQIGEAILGILLPQSSTAYNVLLYFVVVALSEEGFKYLLLKKRTWYSSEFNCQFDGIVYAVFVALGFALWENISYVLMYGLGTAAVRAVTAVPGHACFGVFMGTFYGLAKRYDNFGDEYRSRRCRRFAVLVPVLLHGTYDFIATYEYDGYAWIFVVFVVLLFAAAYRMIKKLSCDDRFIDGNDYYHYDGPEF
;
A
#
# COMPACT_ATOMS: atom_id res chain seq x y z
N MET A 1 7.37 -37.78 0.75
CA MET A 1 8.01 -36.47 0.82
C MET A 1 7.88 -35.85 -0.56
N PHE A 2 6.74 -35.15 -0.83
CA PHE A 2 6.56 -34.43 -2.10
C PHE A 2 7.37 -33.13 -1.96
N LEU A 3 8.55 -33.08 -2.58
CA LEU A 3 9.22 -31.83 -2.90
C LEU A 3 8.30 -31.10 -3.89
N PHE A 4 7.55 -30.09 -3.42
CA PHE A 4 6.89 -29.15 -4.31
C PHE A 4 7.99 -28.46 -5.14
N TYR A 5 8.14 -28.90 -6.37
CA TYR A 5 9.00 -28.21 -7.33
C TYR A 5 8.33 -26.87 -7.66
N VAL A 6 8.70 -25.85 -6.89
CA VAL A 6 8.23 -24.51 -7.14
C VAL A 6 8.91 -24.00 -8.40
N ASN A 7 8.13 -23.76 -9.45
CA ASN A 7 8.66 -23.29 -10.72
C ASN A 7 9.29 -21.90 -10.53
N PRO A 8 10.61 -21.73 -10.71
CA PRO A 8 11.29 -20.46 -10.47
C PRO A 8 10.79 -19.33 -11.37
N ILE A 9 10.25 -19.64 -12.55
CA ILE A 9 9.65 -18.64 -13.44
C ILE A 9 8.39 -18.03 -12.81
N LEU A 10 7.57 -18.84 -12.13
CA LEU A 10 6.38 -18.34 -11.44
C LEU A 10 6.76 -17.39 -10.30
N ILE A 11 7.76 -17.75 -9.52
CA ILE A 11 8.25 -16.89 -8.44
C ILE A 11 8.83 -15.60 -9.01
N ALA A 12 9.64 -15.66 -10.05
CA ALA A 12 10.19 -14.46 -10.69
C ALA A 12 9.07 -13.56 -11.23
N ALA A 13 8.06 -14.12 -11.90
CA ALA A 13 6.91 -13.37 -12.39
C ALA A 13 6.09 -12.72 -11.26
N ALA A 14 6.00 -13.36 -10.10
CA ALA A 14 5.32 -12.82 -8.93
C ALA A 14 6.10 -11.68 -8.26
N VAL A 15 7.43 -11.76 -8.22
CA VAL A 15 8.29 -10.89 -7.40
C VAL A 15 8.78 -9.66 -8.16
N ILE A 16 9.13 -9.80 -9.45
CA ILE A 16 9.73 -8.72 -10.24
C ILE A 16 8.91 -7.42 -10.24
N PRO A 17 7.57 -7.42 -10.43
CA PRO A 17 6.79 -6.19 -10.44
C PRO A 17 6.91 -5.39 -9.14
N ALA A 18 6.88 -6.07 -7.98
CA ALA A 18 7.05 -5.43 -6.68
C ALA A 18 8.46 -4.82 -6.54
N ILE A 19 9.51 -5.55 -6.92
CA ILE A 19 10.89 -5.03 -6.87
C ILE A 19 11.06 -3.80 -7.75
N VAL A 20 10.48 -3.79 -8.95
CA VAL A 20 10.56 -2.62 -9.86
C VAL A 20 9.93 -1.39 -9.22
N LEU A 21 8.75 -1.54 -8.60
CA LEU A 21 8.05 -0.44 -7.93
C LEU A 21 8.76 0.02 -6.65
N LEU A 22 9.28 -0.90 -5.83
CA LEU A 22 10.12 -0.57 -4.67
C LEU A 22 11.32 0.28 -5.08
N ARG A 23 12.04 -0.17 -6.14
CA ARG A 23 13.19 0.57 -6.68
C ARG A 23 12.79 1.93 -7.24
N PHE A 24 11.62 2.04 -7.87
CA PHE A 24 11.11 3.30 -8.39
C PHE A 24 10.89 4.30 -7.25
N VAL A 25 10.13 3.93 -6.21
CA VAL A 25 9.84 4.83 -5.09
C VAL A 25 11.11 5.20 -4.32
N TYR A 26 12.00 4.24 -4.06
CA TYR A 26 13.30 4.51 -3.44
C TYR A 26 14.15 5.52 -4.21
N LYS A 27 14.09 5.53 -5.55
CA LYS A 27 14.82 6.52 -6.37
C LYS A 27 14.22 7.92 -6.29
N GLU A 28 12.91 8.02 -6.06
CA GLU A 28 12.23 9.32 -5.94
C GLU A 28 12.43 9.99 -4.58
N ASP A 29 12.91 9.27 -3.60
CA ASP A 29 13.37 9.80 -2.34
C ASP A 29 14.70 10.55 -2.55
N ARG A 30 14.72 11.88 -2.32
CA ARG A 30 15.80 12.76 -2.79
C ARG A 30 16.60 13.40 -1.67
N LEU A 31 15.95 13.72 -0.54
CA LEU A 31 16.60 14.47 0.52
C LEU A 31 17.48 13.57 1.40
N ASP A 32 16.92 12.50 1.90
CA ASP A 32 17.63 11.55 2.76
C ASP A 32 17.22 10.12 2.42
N LYS A 33 18.18 9.23 2.36
CA LYS A 33 17.93 7.83 2.00
C LYS A 33 17.80 6.96 3.23
N GLU A 34 16.72 6.21 3.27
CA GLU A 34 16.43 5.25 4.31
C GLU A 34 17.44 4.10 4.35
N SER A 35 17.74 3.64 5.58
CA SER A 35 18.63 2.50 5.75
C SER A 35 18.07 1.22 5.13
N PRO A 36 18.90 0.38 4.48
CA PRO A 36 18.43 -0.89 3.92
C PRO A 36 17.80 -1.81 4.98
N GLY A 37 18.25 -1.72 6.24
CA GLY A 37 17.69 -2.48 7.35
C GLY A 37 16.24 -2.07 7.67
N LEU A 38 15.95 -0.77 7.68
CA LEU A 38 14.59 -0.27 7.86
C LEU A 38 13.70 -0.71 6.70
N LEU A 39 14.13 -0.48 5.45
CA LEU A 39 13.37 -0.83 4.25
C LEU A 39 13.03 -2.32 4.18
N LEU A 40 14.01 -3.19 4.46
CA LEU A 40 13.77 -4.64 4.52
C LEU A 40 12.76 -4.99 5.62
N SER A 41 12.88 -4.36 6.79
CA SER A 41 11.92 -4.59 7.88
C SER A 41 10.49 -4.22 7.48
N LEU A 42 10.30 -3.14 6.70
CA LEU A 42 8.98 -2.71 6.22
C LEU A 42 8.36 -3.72 5.24
N VAL A 43 9.16 -4.29 4.33
CA VAL A 43 8.69 -5.38 3.46
C VAL A 43 8.25 -6.59 4.31
N ILE A 44 9.03 -6.96 5.33
CA ILE A 44 8.69 -8.07 6.23
C ILE A 44 7.39 -7.76 7.00
N PHE A 45 7.22 -6.53 7.50
CA PHE A 45 5.98 -6.11 8.18
C PHE A 45 4.78 -6.11 7.22
N GLY A 46 5.00 -5.79 5.95
CA GLY A 46 3.99 -5.95 4.90
C GLY A 46 3.55 -7.40 4.74
N ILE A 47 4.50 -8.33 4.62
CA ILE A 47 4.22 -9.78 4.56
C ILE A 47 3.47 -10.23 5.83
N LEU A 48 3.89 -9.79 7.02
CA LEU A 48 3.22 -10.16 8.26
C LEU A 48 1.78 -9.61 8.35
N SER A 49 1.52 -8.44 7.77
CA SER A 49 0.17 -7.87 7.75
C SER A 49 -0.81 -8.72 6.94
N THR A 50 -0.34 -9.45 5.92
CA THR A 50 -1.17 -10.35 5.11
C THR A 50 -1.75 -11.47 5.97
N PHE A 51 -0.96 -12.06 6.86
CA PHE A 51 -1.45 -13.16 7.71
C PHE A 51 -2.53 -12.66 8.69
N ALA A 52 -2.39 -11.46 9.22
CA ALA A 52 -3.40 -10.87 10.09
C ALA A 52 -4.69 -10.53 9.32
N ALA A 53 -4.55 -10.01 8.09
CA ALA A 53 -5.67 -9.71 7.22
C ALA A 53 -6.45 -10.97 6.86
N ILE A 54 -5.79 -12.03 6.40
CA ILE A 54 -6.44 -13.32 6.05
C ILE A 54 -7.33 -13.84 7.20
N VAL A 55 -6.84 -13.78 8.44
CA VAL A 55 -7.62 -14.27 9.58
C VAL A 55 -8.89 -13.43 9.80
N THR A 56 -8.76 -12.11 9.75
CA THR A 56 -9.92 -11.21 9.95
C THR A 56 -10.89 -11.26 8.77
N GLU A 57 -10.42 -11.44 7.56
CA GLU A 57 -11.24 -11.61 6.36
C GLU A 57 -12.07 -12.89 6.43
N GLN A 58 -11.46 -14.02 6.76
CA GLN A 58 -12.18 -15.29 6.93
C GLN A 58 -13.28 -15.20 8.01
N ILE A 59 -12.99 -14.56 9.15
CA ILE A 59 -13.98 -14.34 10.19
C ILE A 59 -15.08 -13.40 9.72
N GLY A 60 -14.72 -12.28 9.09
CA GLY A 60 -15.66 -11.29 8.57
C GLY A 60 -16.57 -11.86 7.49
N GLU A 61 -16.01 -12.61 6.53
CA GLU A 61 -16.79 -13.28 5.48
C GLU A 61 -17.76 -14.30 6.05
N ALA A 62 -17.34 -15.11 7.02
CA ALA A 62 -18.21 -16.06 7.70
C ALA A 62 -19.37 -15.37 8.42
N ILE A 63 -19.10 -14.25 9.12
CA ILE A 63 -20.15 -13.44 9.78
C ILE A 63 -21.12 -12.85 8.76
N LEU A 64 -20.60 -12.25 7.68
CA LEU A 64 -21.45 -11.67 6.62
C LEU A 64 -22.30 -12.72 5.93
N GLY A 65 -21.79 -13.92 5.68
CA GLY A 65 -22.52 -15.03 5.07
C GLY A 65 -23.69 -15.55 5.94
N ILE A 66 -23.62 -15.33 7.26
CA ILE A 66 -24.74 -15.63 8.18
C ILE A 66 -25.81 -14.50 8.15
N LEU A 67 -25.37 -13.25 8.01
CA LEU A 67 -26.23 -12.06 8.14
C LEU A 67 -26.92 -11.66 6.85
N LEU A 68 -26.27 -11.88 5.70
CA LEU A 68 -26.71 -11.39 4.40
C LEU A 68 -26.60 -12.45 3.31
N PRO A 69 -27.53 -12.49 2.34
CA PRO A 69 -27.38 -13.32 1.14
C PRO A 69 -26.15 -12.89 0.34
N GLN A 70 -25.29 -13.84 -0.01
CA GLN A 70 -24.05 -13.58 -0.79
C GLN A 70 -24.32 -12.94 -2.17
N SER A 71 -25.51 -13.14 -2.73
CA SER A 71 -25.94 -12.53 -3.98
C SER A 71 -26.38 -11.06 -3.84
N SER A 72 -26.43 -10.52 -2.63
CA SER A 72 -26.90 -9.14 -2.42
C SER A 72 -25.78 -8.11 -2.63
N THR A 73 -26.13 -6.96 -3.23
CA THR A 73 -25.20 -5.83 -3.37
C THR A 73 -24.66 -5.36 -2.00
N ALA A 74 -25.48 -5.42 -0.94
CA ALA A 74 -25.08 -5.05 0.41
C ALA A 74 -23.97 -5.98 0.94
N TYR A 75 -24.07 -7.28 0.66
CA TYR A 75 -23.01 -8.25 1.01
C TYR A 75 -21.69 -7.85 0.32
N ASN A 76 -21.72 -7.61 -0.99
CA ASN A 76 -20.51 -7.25 -1.75
C ASN A 76 -19.89 -5.93 -1.28
N VAL A 77 -20.69 -4.91 -1.01
CA VAL A 77 -20.19 -3.63 -0.49
C VAL A 77 -19.52 -3.82 0.88
N LEU A 78 -20.16 -4.54 1.81
CA LEU A 78 -19.58 -4.77 3.13
C LEU A 78 -18.35 -5.70 3.05
N LEU A 79 -18.37 -6.70 2.18
CA LEU A 79 -17.24 -7.59 1.95
C LEU A 79 -16.00 -6.80 1.51
N TYR A 80 -16.11 -6.04 0.42
CA TYR A 80 -14.93 -5.37 -0.15
C TYR A 80 -14.46 -4.17 0.65
N PHE A 81 -15.37 -3.36 1.21
CA PHE A 81 -14.97 -2.14 1.92
C PHE A 81 -14.66 -2.36 3.40
N VAL A 82 -15.42 -3.24 4.08
CA VAL A 82 -15.32 -3.39 5.54
C VAL A 82 -14.54 -4.64 5.92
N VAL A 83 -14.74 -5.75 5.22
CA VAL A 83 -14.04 -7.00 5.57
C VAL A 83 -12.65 -7.01 4.92
N VAL A 84 -12.54 -6.85 3.61
CA VAL A 84 -11.26 -6.95 2.89
C VAL A 84 -10.44 -5.67 3.05
N ALA A 85 -10.86 -4.57 2.43
CA ALA A 85 -10.03 -3.36 2.36
C ALA A 85 -9.69 -2.77 3.74
N LEU A 86 -10.63 -2.76 4.70
CA LEU A 86 -10.34 -2.26 6.04
C LEU A 86 -9.39 -3.18 6.81
N SER A 87 -9.48 -4.50 6.66
CA SER A 87 -8.54 -5.44 7.27
C SER A 87 -7.14 -5.25 6.69
N GLU A 88 -7.01 -5.26 5.37
CA GLU A 88 -5.71 -5.15 4.73
C GLU A 88 -5.04 -3.80 4.99
N GLU A 89 -5.71 -2.69 4.65
CA GLU A 89 -5.12 -1.36 4.81
C GLU A 89 -4.96 -1.00 6.30
N GLY A 90 -5.85 -1.49 7.14
CA GLY A 90 -5.75 -1.34 8.61
C GLY A 90 -4.51 -2.01 9.18
N PHE A 91 -4.25 -3.28 8.84
CA PHE A 91 -3.05 -3.99 9.33
C PHE A 91 -1.76 -3.45 8.71
N LYS A 92 -1.76 -3.08 7.42
CA LYS A 92 -0.63 -2.38 6.80
C LYS A 92 -0.29 -1.11 7.59
N TYR A 93 -1.29 -0.27 7.88
CA TYR A 93 -1.10 0.96 8.65
C TYR A 93 -0.65 0.71 10.09
N LEU A 94 -1.23 -0.26 10.79
CA LEU A 94 -0.86 -0.57 12.18
C LEU A 94 0.61 -0.99 12.29
N LEU A 95 1.07 -1.87 11.40
CA LEU A 95 2.44 -2.35 11.40
C LEU A 95 3.42 -1.27 10.91
N LEU A 96 3.04 -0.50 9.88
CA LEU A 96 3.75 0.69 9.45
C LEU A 96 4.02 1.63 10.64
N LYS A 97 2.95 2.04 11.32
CA LYS A 97 3.04 2.97 12.46
C LYS A 97 3.87 2.40 13.60
N LYS A 98 3.68 1.13 13.94
CA LYS A 98 4.45 0.45 15.00
C LYS A 98 5.96 0.49 14.72
N ARG A 99 6.36 0.34 13.44
CA ARG A 99 7.76 0.28 13.05
C ARG A 99 8.42 1.65 12.90
N THR A 100 7.68 2.66 12.44
CA THR A 100 8.29 3.90 11.94
C THR A 100 7.91 5.16 12.71
N TRP A 101 6.79 5.23 13.45
CA TRP A 101 6.31 6.48 14.05
C TRP A 101 7.33 7.17 14.97
N TYR A 102 8.15 6.38 15.66
CA TYR A 102 9.19 6.86 16.56
C TYR A 102 10.61 6.57 16.04
N SER A 103 10.76 6.24 14.75
CA SER A 103 12.07 6.05 14.14
C SER A 103 12.77 7.40 13.99
N SER A 104 14.07 7.45 14.29
CA SER A 104 14.91 8.61 14.01
C SER A 104 15.13 8.83 12.50
N GLU A 105 14.96 7.79 11.70
CA GLU A 105 15.03 7.87 10.24
C GLU A 105 13.77 8.54 9.64
N PHE A 106 12.67 8.69 10.39
CA PHE A 106 11.49 9.40 9.90
C PHE A 106 11.69 10.91 10.05
N ASN A 107 12.47 11.50 9.17
CA ASN A 107 12.92 12.88 9.24
C ASN A 107 12.40 13.77 8.11
N CYS A 108 11.92 13.19 7.00
CA CYS A 108 11.32 13.88 5.86
C CYS A 108 9.84 13.54 5.68
N GLN A 109 9.08 14.43 5.05
CA GLN A 109 7.65 14.19 4.82
C GLN A 109 7.44 13.07 3.79
N PHE A 110 8.34 12.95 2.79
CA PHE A 110 8.27 11.94 1.75
C PHE A 110 8.54 10.51 2.26
N ASP A 111 9.28 10.36 3.39
CA ASP A 111 9.53 9.07 4.03
C ASP A 111 8.23 8.33 4.33
N GLY A 112 7.17 9.07 4.67
CA GLY A 112 5.84 8.49 4.87
C GLY A 112 5.36 7.70 3.65
N ILE A 113 5.65 8.19 2.42
CA ILE A 113 5.31 7.48 1.17
C ILE A 113 6.23 6.29 0.97
N VAL A 114 7.54 6.46 1.17
CA VAL A 114 8.52 5.36 1.06
C VAL A 114 8.10 4.22 1.98
N TYR A 115 7.87 4.50 3.25
CA TYR A 115 7.52 3.48 4.24
C TYR A 115 6.21 2.77 3.91
N ALA A 116 5.16 3.52 3.59
CA ALA A 116 3.85 2.93 3.31
C ALA A 116 3.86 2.08 2.04
N VAL A 117 4.57 2.52 0.99
CA VAL A 117 4.72 1.73 -0.25
C VAL A 117 5.54 0.46 -0.02
N PHE A 118 6.59 0.52 0.82
CA PHE A 118 7.38 -0.68 1.15
C PHE A 118 6.54 -1.71 1.92
N VAL A 119 5.71 -1.28 2.85
CA VAL A 119 4.75 -2.17 3.55
C VAL A 119 3.70 -2.71 2.57
N ALA A 120 3.09 -1.84 1.75
CA ALA A 120 2.06 -2.24 0.80
C ALA A 120 2.59 -3.23 -0.25
N LEU A 121 3.80 -3.03 -0.75
CA LEU A 121 4.43 -3.96 -1.69
C LEU A 121 4.94 -5.25 -1.02
N GLY A 122 5.30 -5.21 0.26
CA GLY A 122 5.55 -6.41 1.05
C GLY A 122 4.31 -7.29 1.19
N PHE A 123 3.15 -6.66 1.44
CA PHE A 123 1.84 -7.32 1.43
C PHE A 123 1.55 -7.92 0.05
N ALA A 124 1.58 -7.08 -0.99
CA ALA A 124 1.31 -7.49 -2.36
C ALA A 124 2.23 -8.61 -2.86
N LEU A 125 3.48 -8.64 -2.39
CA LEU A 125 4.45 -9.67 -2.74
C LEU A 125 3.98 -11.05 -2.28
N TRP A 126 3.59 -11.19 -1.01
CA TRP A 126 3.09 -12.46 -0.48
C TRP A 126 1.79 -12.88 -1.15
N GLU A 127 0.86 -11.95 -1.29
CA GLU A 127 -0.41 -12.19 -1.95
C GLU A 127 -0.20 -12.63 -3.40
N ASN A 128 0.65 -11.94 -4.16
CA ASN A 128 0.92 -12.24 -5.55
C ASN A 128 1.59 -13.62 -5.72
N ILE A 129 2.54 -13.98 -4.85
CA ILE A 129 3.13 -15.33 -4.84
C ILE A 129 2.03 -16.38 -4.63
N SER A 130 1.13 -16.17 -3.68
CA SER A 130 0.02 -17.10 -3.38
C SER A 130 -0.90 -17.28 -4.58
N TYR A 131 -1.33 -16.17 -5.22
CA TYR A 131 -2.18 -16.23 -6.41
C TYR A 131 -1.50 -16.88 -7.61
N VAL A 132 -0.23 -16.60 -7.84
CA VAL A 132 0.52 -17.15 -8.97
C VAL A 132 0.74 -18.66 -8.80
N LEU A 133 0.99 -19.12 -7.58
CA LEU A 133 1.12 -20.55 -7.29
C LEU A 133 -0.21 -21.29 -7.45
N MET A 134 -1.34 -20.65 -7.14
CA MET A 134 -2.67 -21.25 -7.30
C MET A 134 -3.18 -21.24 -8.74
N TYR A 135 -2.95 -20.14 -9.48
CA TYR A 135 -3.61 -19.87 -10.76
C TYR A 135 -2.67 -19.72 -11.97
N GLY A 136 -1.35 -19.73 -11.74
CA GLY A 136 -0.33 -19.80 -12.80
C GLY A 136 0.05 -18.45 -13.45
N LEU A 137 0.75 -18.52 -14.59
CA LEU A 137 1.37 -17.37 -15.27
C LEU A 137 0.37 -16.34 -15.82
N GLY A 138 -0.82 -16.75 -16.24
CA GLY A 138 -1.86 -15.83 -16.71
C GLY A 138 -2.26 -14.85 -15.61
N THR A 139 -2.49 -15.35 -14.41
CA THR A 139 -2.76 -14.54 -13.22
C THR A 139 -1.58 -13.64 -12.86
N ALA A 140 -0.34 -14.16 -12.97
CA ALA A 140 0.86 -13.34 -12.74
C ALA A 140 0.89 -12.12 -13.67
N ALA A 141 0.62 -12.29 -14.96
CA ALA A 141 0.64 -11.21 -15.95
C ALA A 141 -0.42 -10.13 -15.64
N VAL A 142 -1.65 -10.53 -15.33
CA VAL A 142 -2.72 -9.59 -14.98
C VAL A 142 -2.39 -8.84 -13.70
N ARG A 143 -2.02 -9.55 -12.64
CA ARG A 143 -1.71 -8.95 -11.35
C ARG A 143 -0.47 -8.05 -11.37
N ALA A 144 0.51 -8.34 -12.23
CA ALA A 144 1.70 -7.51 -12.42
C ALA A 144 1.38 -6.09 -12.91
N VAL A 145 0.29 -5.93 -13.65
CA VAL A 145 -0.12 -4.63 -14.22
C VAL A 145 -1.37 -4.02 -13.56
N THR A 146 -2.00 -4.74 -12.64
CA THR A 146 -3.21 -4.26 -11.94
C THR A 146 -3.04 -4.27 -10.42
N ALA A 147 -3.05 -5.45 -9.78
CA ALA A 147 -3.08 -5.58 -8.32
C ALA A 147 -1.79 -5.11 -7.64
N VAL A 148 -0.62 -5.53 -8.13
CA VAL A 148 0.66 -5.12 -7.52
C VAL A 148 0.87 -3.60 -7.60
N PRO A 149 0.69 -2.93 -8.77
CA PRO A 149 0.69 -1.47 -8.82
C PRO A 149 -0.47 -0.82 -8.04
N GLY A 150 -1.63 -1.49 -7.94
CA GLY A 150 -2.76 -1.04 -7.13
C GLY A 150 -2.38 -0.88 -5.65
N HIS A 151 -1.79 -1.91 -5.06
CA HIS A 151 -1.29 -1.83 -3.67
C HIS A 151 -0.22 -0.75 -3.49
N ALA A 152 0.68 -0.57 -4.47
CA ALA A 152 1.63 0.53 -4.41
C ALA A 152 0.92 1.89 -4.38
N CYS A 153 -0.13 2.08 -5.19
CA CYS A 153 -0.94 3.31 -5.18
C CYS A 153 -1.64 3.52 -3.84
N PHE A 154 -2.25 2.49 -3.26
CA PHE A 154 -2.86 2.59 -1.91
C PHE A 154 -1.81 2.99 -0.89
N GLY A 155 -0.59 2.43 -0.97
CA GLY A 155 0.56 2.82 -0.17
C GLY A 155 0.95 4.29 -0.35
N VAL A 156 0.92 4.83 -1.57
CA VAL A 156 1.19 6.26 -1.85
C VAL A 156 0.18 7.16 -1.15
N PHE A 157 -1.12 6.84 -1.25
CA PHE A 157 -2.16 7.63 -0.57
C PHE A 157 -2.04 7.51 0.95
N MET A 158 -1.81 6.31 1.49
CA MET A 158 -1.54 6.10 2.92
C MET A 158 -0.35 6.94 3.38
N GLY A 159 0.77 6.82 2.70
CA GLY A 159 2.02 7.47 3.04
C GLY A 159 1.96 8.99 2.96
N THR A 160 1.24 9.55 1.99
CA THR A 160 1.02 10.99 1.87
C THR A 160 0.38 11.56 3.14
N PHE A 161 -0.69 10.96 3.63
CA PHE A 161 -1.34 11.41 4.86
C PHE A 161 -0.53 11.03 6.10
N TYR A 162 0.22 9.94 6.06
CA TYR A 162 1.07 9.50 7.17
C TYR A 162 2.25 10.44 7.39
N GLY A 163 2.96 10.83 6.33
CA GLY A 163 4.05 11.82 6.40
C GLY A 163 3.56 13.19 6.87
N LEU A 164 2.40 13.63 6.33
CA LEU A 164 1.77 14.87 6.76
C LEU A 164 1.34 14.83 8.25
N ALA A 165 0.84 13.67 8.71
CA ALA A 165 0.49 13.47 10.12
C ALA A 165 1.71 13.58 11.03
N LYS A 166 2.84 12.99 10.63
CA LYS A 166 4.09 13.05 11.38
C LYS A 166 4.61 14.46 11.49
N ARG A 167 4.56 15.22 10.40
CA ARG A 167 4.94 16.63 10.39
C ARG A 167 4.09 17.44 11.35
N TYR A 168 2.75 17.34 11.33
CA TYR A 168 1.88 18.03 12.28
C TYR A 168 2.15 17.63 13.73
N ASP A 169 2.46 16.35 13.99
CA ASP A 169 2.83 15.85 15.31
C ASP A 169 4.08 16.58 15.86
N ASN A 170 5.12 16.70 15.03
CA ASN A 170 6.35 17.38 15.38
C ASN A 170 6.17 18.88 15.63
N PHE A 171 5.19 19.54 14.95
CA PHE A 171 4.82 20.93 15.23
C PHE A 171 3.85 21.09 16.43
N GLY A 172 3.51 20.02 17.13
CA GLY A 172 2.59 20.04 18.27
C GLY A 172 1.11 20.19 17.89
N ASP A 173 0.76 20.13 16.60
CA ASP A 173 -0.64 20.16 16.14
C ASP A 173 -1.26 18.76 16.13
N GLU A 174 -1.57 18.27 17.32
CA GLU A 174 -2.12 16.94 17.47
C GLU A 174 -3.49 16.77 16.81
N TYR A 175 -4.28 17.82 16.70
CA TYR A 175 -5.59 17.75 16.05
C TYR A 175 -5.45 17.45 14.56
N ARG A 176 -4.60 18.17 13.84
CA ARG A 176 -4.32 17.92 12.42
C ARG A 176 -3.60 16.58 12.24
N SER A 177 -2.65 16.24 13.11
CA SER A 177 -1.96 14.94 13.08
C SER A 177 -2.96 13.78 13.17
N ARG A 178 -3.87 13.80 14.16
CA ARG A 178 -4.93 12.77 14.30
C ARG A 178 -5.85 12.69 13.08
N ARG A 179 -6.22 13.83 12.52
CA ARG A 179 -7.05 13.88 11.31
C ARG A 179 -6.34 13.24 10.11
N CYS A 180 -5.08 13.58 9.88
CA CYS A 180 -4.28 12.98 8.81
C CYS A 180 -4.08 11.47 9.01
N ARG A 181 -3.84 11.01 10.24
CA ARG A 181 -3.78 9.56 10.56
C ARG A 181 -5.05 8.80 10.19
N ARG A 182 -6.22 9.41 10.39
CA ARG A 182 -7.49 8.81 9.95
C ARG A 182 -7.58 8.73 8.42
N PHE A 183 -7.19 9.77 7.71
CA PHE A 183 -7.16 9.77 6.24
C PHE A 183 -6.10 8.79 5.67
N ALA A 184 -5.00 8.57 6.37
CA ALA A 184 -4.00 7.57 6.01
C ALA A 184 -4.57 6.13 5.97
N VAL A 185 -5.69 5.87 6.65
CA VAL A 185 -6.41 4.60 6.59
C VAL A 185 -7.64 4.69 5.68
N LEU A 186 -8.50 5.69 5.89
CA LEU A 186 -9.79 5.76 5.21
C LEU A 186 -9.67 5.91 3.69
N VAL A 187 -8.70 6.72 3.22
CA VAL A 187 -8.54 6.94 1.77
C VAL A 187 -8.08 5.66 1.05
N PRO A 188 -7.03 4.95 1.50
CA PRO A 188 -6.68 3.65 0.92
C PRO A 188 -7.81 2.62 0.99
N VAL A 189 -8.53 2.53 2.11
CA VAL A 189 -9.69 1.62 2.26
C VAL A 189 -10.76 1.89 1.20
N LEU A 190 -11.10 3.16 0.96
CA LEU A 190 -12.08 3.52 -0.06
C LEU A 190 -11.58 3.19 -1.47
N LEU A 191 -10.32 3.48 -1.77
CA LEU A 191 -9.73 3.19 -3.08
C LEU A 191 -9.62 1.69 -3.32
N HIS A 192 -9.17 0.93 -2.33
CA HIS A 192 -9.03 -0.51 -2.40
C HIS A 192 -10.39 -1.20 -2.51
N GLY A 193 -11.33 -0.88 -1.62
CA GLY A 193 -12.69 -1.43 -1.69
C GLY A 193 -13.39 -1.11 -3.03
N THR A 194 -13.16 0.08 -3.60
CA THR A 194 -13.66 0.43 -4.93
C THR A 194 -12.99 -0.42 -6.02
N TYR A 195 -11.66 -0.62 -5.92
CA TYR A 195 -10.91 -1.46 -6.85
C TYR A 195 -11.48 -2.88 -6.87
N ASP A 196 -11.63 -3.52 -5.72
CA ASP A 196 -12.14 -4.89 -5.60
C ASP A 196 -13.60 -5.00 -6.03
N PHE A 197 -14.43 -4.05 -5.59
CA PHE A 197 -15.84 -4.03 -5.96
C PHE A 197 -16.04 -3.97 -7.47
N ILE A 198 -15.30 -3.10 -8.19
CA ILE A 198 -15.40 -3.01 -9.65
C ILE A 198 -14.78 -4.22 -10.33
N ALA A 199 -13.63 -4.72 -9.81
CA ALA A 199 -12.92 -5.85 -10.41
C ALA A 199 -13.73 -7.15 -10.40
N THR A 200 -14.62 -7.31 -9.41
CA THR A 200 -15.43 -8.53 -9.22
C THR A 200 -16.86 -8.41 -9.77
N TYR A 201 -17.23 -7.26 -10.31
CA TYR A 201 -18.58 -7.06 -10.86
C TYR A 201 -18.68 -7.66 -12.25
N GLU A 202 -19.32 -8.83 -12.37
CA GLU A 202 -19.40 -9.66 -13.59
C GLU A 202 -20.36 -9.15 -14.69
N TYR A 203 -20.77 -7.87 -14.67
CA TYR A 203 -21.67 -7.35 -15.71
C TYR A 203 -20.92 -6.98 -16.99
N ASP A 204 -21.38 -7.48 -18.13
CA ASP A 204 -20.94 -7.06 -19.46
C ASP A 204 -20.97 -5.53 -19.57
N GLY A 205 -19.81 -4.90 -19.77
CA GLY A 205 -19.67 -3.45 -19.88
C GLY A 205 -18.94 -2.76 -18.72
N TYR A 206 -18.71 -3.40 -17.58
CA TYR A 206 -17.97 -2.79 -16.46
C TYR A 206 -16.44 -2.90 -16.56
N ALA A 207 -15.92 -3.76 -17.42
CA ALA A 207 -14.49 -3.91 -17.62
C ALA A 207 -13.79 -2.59 -18.00
N TRP A 208 -14.43 -1.74 -18.81
CA TRP A 208 -13.88 -0.43 -19.15
C TRP A 208 -13.86 0.53 -17.96
N ILE A 209 -14.85 0.44 -17.04
CA ILE A 209 -14.88 1.24 -15.80
C ILE A 209 -13.68 0.88 -14.93
N PHE A 210 -13.37 -0.41 -14.77
CA PHE A 210 -12.21 -0.88 -14.07
C PHE A 210 -10.90 -0.33 -14.69
N VAL A 211 -10.76 -0.43 -16.02
CA VAL A 211 -9.59 0.11 -16.71
C VAL A 211 -9.44 1.61 -16.50
N VAL A 212 -10.52 2.39 -16.65
CA VAL A 212 -10.50 3.85 -16.42
C VAL A 212 -10.12 4.15 -14.97
N PHE A 213 -10.72 3.46 -14.00
CA PHE A 213 -10.39 3.64 -12.59
C PHE A 213 -8.92 3.36 -12.31
N VAL A 214 -8.37 2.26 -12.80
CA VAL A 214 -6.96 1.88 -12.61
C VAL A 214 -6.02 2.90 -13.26
N VAL A 215 -6.31 3.37 -14.47
CA VAL A 215 -5.53 4.41 -15.14
C VAL A 215 -5.52 5.72 -14.35
N LEU A 216 -6.68 6.15 -13.86
CA LEU A 216 -6.79 7.37 -13.05
C LEU A 216 -6.05 7.23 -11.72
N LEU A 217 -6.18 6.08 -11.06
CA LEU A 217 -5.49 5.76 -9.81
C LEU A 217 -3.97 5.82 -9.99
N PHE A 218 -3.44 5.18 -11.04
CA PHE A 218 -2.01 5.17 -11.33
C PHE A 218 -1.48 6.57 -11.70
N ALA A 219 -2.23 7.31 -12.52
CA ALA A 219 -1.87 8.67 -12.88
C ALA A 219 -1.86 9.61 -11.67
N ALA A 220 -2.83 9.46 -10.75
CA ALA A 220 -2.87 10.24 -9.51
C ALA A 220 -1.68 9.91 -8.60
N ALA A 221 -1.43 8.63 -8.33
CA ALA A 221 -0.32 8.18 -7.49
C ALA A 221 1.04 8.60 -8.07
N TYR A 222 1.26 8.43 -9.38
CA TYR A 222 2.47 8.87 -10.05
C TYR A 222 2.71 10.38 -9.91
N ARG A 223 1.66 11.20 -10.15
CA ARG A 223 1.76 12.66 -9.98
C ARG A 223 2.04 13.05 -8.53
N MET A 224 1.43 12.35 -7.57
CA MET A 224 1.67 12.59 -6.14
C MET A 224 3.12 12.28 -5.76
N ILE A 225 3.66 11.12 -6.18
CA ILE A 225 5.07 10.77 -5.95
C ILE A 225 5.97 11.87 -6.50
N LYS A 226 5.82 12.24 -7.78
CA LYS A 226 6.67 13.24 -8.42
C LYS A 226 6.59 14.61 -7.74
N LYS A 227 5.38 15.07 -7.43
CA LYS A 227 5.17 16.36 -6.77
C LYS A 227 5.77 16.36 -5.37
N LEU A 228 5.43 15.35 -4.55
CA LEU A 228 5.85 15.32 -3.15
C LEU A 228 7.34 15.01 -2.98
N SER A 229 7.96 14.28 -3.92
CA SER A 229 9.41 14.12 -4.00
C SER A 229 10.14 15.43 -4.35
N CYS A 230 9.56 16.29 -5.20
CA CYS A 230 10.13 17.60 -5.52
C CYS A 230 9.89 18.65 -4.42
N ASP A 231 8.75 18.56 -3.72
CA ASP A 231 8.33 19.48 -2.68
C ASP A 231 8.65 18.94 -1.28
N ASP A 232 9.53 17.92 -1.19
CA ASP A 232 9.86 17.29 0.07
C ASP A 232 10.56 18.24 1.03
N ARG A 233 10.39 18.01 2.32
CA ARG A 233 10.89 18.85 3.39
C ARG A 233 11.05 18.10 4.69
N PHE A 234 11.99 18.55 5.51
CA PHE A 234 12.18 18.01 6.84
C PHE A 234 10.96 18.23 7.74
N ILE A 235 10.65 17.24 8.56
CA ILE A 235 9.47 17.26 9.44
C ILE A 235 9.66 18.13 10.70
N ASP A 236 10.90 18.50 11.02
CA ASP A 236 11.24 19.37 12.17
C ASP A 236 11.18 20.87 11.86
N GLY A 237 10.94 21.25 10.60
CA GLY A 237 10.89 22.64 10.15
C GLY A 237 12.25 23.30 9.98
N ASN A 238 13.35 22.55 10.17
CA ASN A 238 14.73 23.05 10.05
C ASN A 238 15.27 22.97 8.62
N ASP A 239 14.45 23.26 7.63
CA ASP A 239 14.84 23.21 6.20
C ASP A 239 16.12 24.02 5.90
N TYR A 240 16.46 25.00 6.75
CA TYR A 240 17.66 25.85 6.61
C TYR A 240 18.96 25.22 7.13
N TYR A 241 18.91 24.27 8.06
CA TYR A 241 20.09 23.67 8.67
C TYR A 241 20.61 22.43 7.94
N HIS A 242 19.81 21.87 7.06
CA HIS A 242 20.14 20.66 6.30
C HIS A 242 20.54 20.94 4.84
N TYR A 243 20.49 22.21 4.43
CA TYR A 243 20.92 22.60 3.09
C TYR A 243 22.42 22.88 3.09
N ASP A 244 23.25 21.84 3.07
CA ASP A 244 24.65 21.93 2.66
C ASP A 244 24.67 22.06 1.13
N GLY A 245 24.28 23.26 0.67
CA GLY A 245 24.47 23.61 -0.74
C GLY A 245 25.95 23.54 -1.10
N PRO A 246 26.30 23.29 -2.38
CA PRO A 246 27.70 23.28 -2.80
C PRO A 246 28.30 24.63 -2.43
N GLU A 247 29.37 24.59 -1.64
CA GLU A 247 30.26 25.74 -1.46
C GLU A 247 30.77 26.16 -2.86
N PHE A 248 30.43 27.39 -3.27
CA PHE A 248 30.93 27.99 -4.48
C PHE A 248 32.41 28.39 -4.34
#